data_6834d6ec9ee5c922e13cc2f92cbec288
#
_entry.id   6834d6ec9ee5c922e13cc2f92cbec288
#
_cell.length_a   1.000
_cell.length_b   1.000
_cell.length_c   1.000
_cell.angle_alpha   90.00
_cell.angle_beta   90.00
_cell.angle_gamma   90.00
#
_symmetry.space_group_name_H-M   'P 1'
#
loop_
_entity.id
_entity.type
_entity.pdbx_description
1 polymer ?
#
loop_
_entity_poly.entity_id
_entity_poly.type
_entity_poly.pdbx_seq_one_letter_code
_entity_poly.pdbx_strand_id
1 'polypeptide(L)'
;TTNLNVKALSHDGIGKIERIEIYNNDGLIMEKLNPDGDDELEIDLAHTLKKSQWLSAAVYCENGAVAHTTPIYFIIDGQPTWDPEKAPGIIVKQLTAIQSIEDETRAKEKVDEGIISRLEDARTFYGAIMKSI
;
A
#
# COMPACT_ATOMS: atom_id res chain seq x y z
N THR A 1 -12.26 1.10 19.11
CA THR A 1 -10.79 1.07 19.29
C THR A 1 -10.32 -0.37 19.09
N THR A 2 -9.27 -0.55 18.33
CA THR A 2 -8.56 -1.83 18.17
C THR A 2 -7.14 -1.69 18.69
N ASN A 3 -6.58 -2.78 19.22
CA ASN A 3 -5.19 -2.83 19.63
C ASN A 3 -4.42 -3.58 18.56
N LEU A 4 -3.34 -2.98 18.10
CA LEU A 4 -2.42 -3.54 17.12
C LEU A 4 -1.07 -3.75 17.81
N ASN A 5 -0.52 -4.92 17.64
CA ASN A 5 0.86 -5.22 18.00
C ASN A 5 1.62 -5.48 16.70
N VAL A 6 2.70 -4.76 16.48
CA VAL A 6 3.60 -4.94 15.35
C VAL A 6 4.99 -5.25 15.89
N LYS A 7 5.51 -6.42 15.53
CA LYS A 7 6.83 -6.88 15.93
C LYS A 7 7.71 -7.08 14.71
N ALA A 8 8.88 -6.48 14.73
CA ALA A 8 9.93 -6.66 13.74
C ALA A 8 11.11 -7.41 14.36
N LEU A 9 11.67 -8.32 13.58
CA LEU A 9 12.87 -9.07 13.93
C LEU A 9 13.90 -8.94 12.81
N SER A 10 15.13 -8.75 13.17
CA SER A 10 16.28 -8.74 12.26
C SER A 10 17.40 -9.60 12.79
N HIS A 11 18.47 -9.68 12.01
CA HIS A 11 19.73 -10.34 12.39
C HIS A 11 20.88 -9.75 11.56
N ASP A 12 22.12 -10.03 11.93
CA ASP A 12 23.33 -9.46 11.33
C ASP A 12 23.39 -9.54 9.79
N GLY A 13 22.79 -10.58 9.20
CA GLY A 13 22.77 -10.76 7.74
C GLY A 13 21.77 -9.86 6.99
N ILE A 14 20.79 -9.29 7.71
CA ILE A 14 19.75 -8.39 7.14
C ILE A 14 20.10 -6.93 7.45
N GLY A 15 20.77 -6.66 8.55
CA GLY A 15 21.09 -5.32 9.05
C GLY A 15 20.18 -4.91 10.22
N LYS A 16 20.61 -3.88 10.94
CA LYS A 16 19.90 -3.38 12.11
C LYS A 16 18.62 -2.69 11.72
N ILE A 17 17.58 -2.90 12.52
CA ILE A 17 16.33 -2.18 12.38
C ILE A 17 16.58 -0.70 12.73
N GLU A 18 16.19 0.19 11.84
CA GLU A 18 16.21 1.65 12.06
C GLU A 18 14.90 2.12 12.66
N ARG A 19 13.78 1.68 12.07
CA ARG A 19 12.43 2.08 12.50
C ARG A 19 11.34 1.16 11.99
N ILE A 20 10.18 1.25 12.66
CA ILE A 20 8.89 0.73 12.19
C ILE A 20 7.96 1.91 11.92
N GLU A 21 7.23 1.85 10.83
CA GLU A 21 6.17 2.80 10.45
C GLU A 21 4.85 2.08 10.27
N ILE A 22 3.75 2.68 10.72
CA ILE A 22 2.39 2.17 10.52
C ILE A 22 1.61 3.19 9.69
N TYR A 23 0.94 2.71 8.66
CA TYR A 23 0.21 3.51 7.68
C TYR A 23 -1.26 3.12 7.62
N ASN A 24 -2.08 4.09 7.26
CA ASN A 24 -3.47 3.90 6.85
C ASN A 24 -3.76 4.63 5.53
N ASN A 25 -5.04 4.75 5.17
CA ASN A 25 -5.49 5.48 3.97
C ASN A 25 -5.04 6.94 3.90
N ASP A 26 -4.81 7.57 5.06
CA ASP A 26 -4.46 8.99 5.15
C ASP A 26 -2.93 9.21 5.25
N GLY A 27 -2.15 8.13 5.32
CA GLY A 27 -0.69 8.15 5.37
C GLY A 27 -0.11 7.56 6.64
N LEU A 28 1.05 8.06 7.06
CA LEU A 28 1.76 7.63 8.27
C LEU A 28 0.96 8.02 9.53
N ILE A 29 0.69 7.03 10.39
CA ILE A 29 -0.05 7.24 11.64
C ILE A 29 0.81 7.00 12.89
N MET A 30 1.87 6.23 12.77
CA MET A 30 2.80 5.93 13.86
C MET A 30 4.19 5.62 13.31
N GLU A 31 5.20 6.11 13.99
CA GLU A 31 6.61 5.75 13.77
C GLU A 31 7.24 5.42 15.11
N LYS A 32 8.09 4.41 15.15
CA LYS A 32 8.97 4.10 16.27
C LYS A 32 10.39 3.91 15.77
N LEU A 33 11.28 4.74 16.25
CA LEU A 33 12.72 4.66 15.99
C LEU A 33 13.36 3.61 16.91
N ASN A 34 14.49 3.06 16.48
CA ASN A 34 15.32 2.10 17.20
C ASN A 34 16.74 2.65 17.40
N PRO A 35 16.93 3.66 18.27
CA PRO A 35 18.22 4.32 18.43
C PRO A 35 19.31 3.39 18.98
N ASP A 36 18.92 2.34 19.68
CA ASP A 36 19.86 1.37 20.30
C ASP A 36 20.31 0.30 19.29
N GLY A 37 19.64 0.21 18.12
CA GLY A 37 19.96 -0.73 17.06
C GLY A 37 19.71 -2.18 17.46
N ASP A 38 18.67 -2.42 18.26
CA ASP A 38 18.25 -3.76 18.67
C ASP A 38 17.79 -4.60 17.47
N ASP A 39 17.98 -5.90 17.55
CA ASP A 39 17.51 -6.85 16.52
C ASP A 39 15.99 -7.10 16.60
N GLU A 40 15.34 -6.57 17.61
CA GLU A 40 13.90 -6.64 17.82
C GLU A 40 13.33 -5.25 18.12
N LEU A 41 12.26 -4.91 17.44
CA LEU A 41 11.51 -3.68 17.69
C LEU A 41 10.01 -3.98 17.68
N GLU A 42 9.28 -3.45 18.67
CA GLU A 42 7.85 -3.72 18.83
C GLU A 42 7.08 -2.41 19.04
N ILE A 43 5.90 -2.32 18.39
CA ILE A 43 4.93 -1.23 18.58
C ILE A 43 3.62 -1.81 19.07
N ASP A 44 3.11 -1.26 20.17
CA ASP A 44 1.72 -1.39 20.58
C ASP A 44 0.96 -0.10 20.26
N LEU A 45 -0.08 -0.21 19.43
CA LEU A 45 -0.90 0.92 19.02
C LEU A 45 -2.37 0.68 19.35
N ALA A 46 -2.92 1.49 20.23
CA ALA A 46 -4.38 1.59 20.41
C ALA A 46 -4.94 2.57 19.37
N HIS A 47 -5.59 2.05 18.33
CA HIS A 47 -6.10 2.85 17.21
C HIS A 47 -7.62 2.89 17.21
N THR A 48 -8.19 4.10 17.14
CA THR A 48 -9.63 4.30 17.06
C THR A 48 -10.10 4.36 15.62
N LEU A 49 -10.86 3.36 15.21
CA LEU A 49 -11.44 3.27 13.88
C LEU A 49 -12.71 4.15 13.83
N LYS A 50 -12.69 5.19 13.02
CA LYS A 50 -13.85 6.09 12.78
C LYS A 50 -14.56 5.81 11.46
N LYS A 51 -13.87 5.20 10.53
CA LYS A 51 -14.34 4.82 9.18
C LYS A 51 -13.64 3.53 8.76
N SER A 52 -14.17 2.87 7.75
CA SER A 52 -13.48 1.74 7.12
C SER A 52 -12.12 2.18 6.60
N GLN A 53 -11.10 1.38 6.85
CA GLN A 53 -9.73 1.68 6.46
C GLN A 53 -8.89 0.42 6.41
N TRP A 54 -7.71 0.51 5.83
CA TRP A 54 -6.67 -0.49 5.94
C TRP A 54 -5.53 0.02 6.83
N LEU A 55 -4.81 -0.91 7.42
CA LEU A 55 -3.57 -0.64 8.15
C LEU A 55 -2.47 -1.56 7.64
N SER A 56 -1.27 -1.03 7.48
CA SER A 56 -0.07 -1.76 7.09
C SER A 56 1.13 -1.23 7.85
N ALA A 57 2.09 -2.10 8.12
CA ALA A 57 3.35 -1.72 8.73
C ALA A 57 4.51 -1.90 7.74
N ALA A 58 5.50 -1.03 7.84
CA ALA A 58 6.77 -1.13 7.13
C ALA A 58 7.92 -1.04 8.15
N VAL A 59 8.97 -1.82 7.90
CA VAL A 59 10.20 -1.86 8.70
C VAL A 59 11.36 -1.48 7.80
N TYR A 60 12.18 -0.59 8.28
CA TYR A 60 13.36 -0.10 7.57
C TYR A 60 14.63 -0.45 8.35
N CYS A 61 15.64 -0.91 7.63
CA CYS A 61 16.96 -1.20 8.18
C CYS A 61 17.98 -0.17 7.72
N GLU A 62 19.04 0.04 8.50
CA GLU A 62 20.12 1.00 8.24
C GLU A 62 20.82 0.78 6.89
N ASN A 63 20.87 -0.45 6.40
CA ASN A 63 21.46 -0.80 5.11
C ASN A 63 20.52 -0.63 3.91
N GLY A 64 19.33 -0.06 4.13
CA GLY A 64 18.31 0.15 3.09
C GLY A 64 17.38 -1.04 2.85
N ALA A 65 17.51 -2.14 3.58
CA ALA A 65 16.54 -3.24 3.51
C ALA A 65 15.18 -2.78 4.06
N VAL A 66 14.11 -3.21 3.39
CA VAL A 66 12.73 -2.88 3.76
C VAL A 66 11.87 -4.14 3.74
N ALA A 67 11.04 -4.28 4.76
CA ALA A 67 9.98 -5.28 4.80
C ALA A 67 8.64 -4.59 5.09
N HIS A 68 7.54 -5.15 4.60
CA HIS A 68 6.20 -4.65 4.90
C HIS A 68 5.21 -5.79 5.06
N THR A 69 4.14 -5.52 5.80
CA THR A 69 3.01 -6.46 5.93
C THR A 69 2.05 -6.33 4.75
N THR A 70 1.23 -7.36 4.53
CA THR A 70 -0.02 -7.18 3.80
C THR A 70 -0.94 -6.26 4.61
N PRO A 71 -1.80 -5.46 3.96
CA PRO A 71 -2.78 -4.65 4.68
C PRO A 71 -3.81 -5.50 5.43
N ILE A 72 -4.19 -5.03 6.63
CA ILE A 72 -5.36 -5.52 7.37
C ILE A 72 -6.50 -4.55 7.10
N TYR A 73 -7.65 -5.07 6.64
CA TYR A 73 -8.81 -4.27 6.30
C TYR A 73 -9.83 -4.27 7.45
N PHE A 74 -10.24 -3.08 7.85
CA PHE A 74 -11.29 -2.86 8.84
C PHE A 74 -12.52 -2.30 8.13
N ILE A 75 -13.61 -3.07 8.10
CA ILE A 75 -14.87 -2.68 7.48
C ILE A 75 -15.86 -2.27 8.58
N ILE A 76 -16.34 -1.04 8.51
CA ILE A 76 -17.33 -0.47 9.43
C ILE A 76 -18.62 -0.20 8.64
N ASP A 77 -19.72 -0.76 9.11
CA ASP A 77 -21.06 -0.59 8.52
C ASP A 77 -21.12 -0.91 7.00
N GLY A 78 -20.28 -1.85 6.56
CA GLY A 78 -20.21 -2.23 5.16
C GLY A 78 -19.62 -1.17 4.22
N GLN A 79 -19.09 -0.08 4.74
CA GLN A 79 -18.50 0.99 3.95
C GLN A 79 -17.15 0.54 3.34
N PRO A 80 -16.81 1.02 2.13
CA PRO A 80 -15.53 0.69 1.52
C PRO A 80 -14.35 1.24 2.32
N THR A 81 -13.19 0.59 2.18
CA THR A 81 -11.93 1.05 2.79
C THR A 81 -11.22 2.14 2.00
N TRP A 82 -11.69 2.45 0.81
CA TRP A 82 -11.18 3.55 -0.01
C TRP A 82 -12.02 4.82 0.19
N ASP A 83 -11.41 5.98 -0.01
CA ASP A 83 -12.05 7.28 0.14
C ASP A 83 -12.82 7.65 -1.14
N PRO A 84 -14.17 7.73 -1.11
CA PRO A 84 -14.97 8.06 -2.29
C PRO A 84 -14.64 9.43 -2.91
N GLU A 85 -14.19 10.38 -2.10
CA GLU A 85 -13.83 11.72 -2.60
C GLU A 85 -12.48 11.71 -3.34
N LYS A 86 -11.53 10.85 -2.90
CA LYS A 86 -10.20 10.73 -3.50
C LYS A 86 -10.15 9.71 -4.64
N ALA A 87 -11.03 8.72 -4.64
CA ALA A 87 -11.01 7.61 -5.58
C ALA A 87 -11.07 8.04 -7.05
N PRO A 88 -11.93 9.00 -7.49
CA PRO A 88 -11.97 9.44 -8.88
C PRO A 88 -10.62 9.95 -9.37
N GLY A 89 -9.92 10.76 -8.57
CA GLY A 89 -8.61 11.28 -8.92
C GLY A 89 -7.53 10.19 -9.04
N ILE A 90 -7.60 9.17 -8.18
CA ILE A 90 -6.69 8.01 -8.24
C ILE A 90 -6.96 7.19 -9.49
N ILE A 91 -8.24 6.91 -9.79
CA ILE A 91 -8.64 6.14 -10.97
C ILE A 91 -8.20 6.83 -12.26
N VAL A 92 -8.37 8.15 -12.37
CA VAL A 92 -7.90 8.93 -13.54
C VAL A 92 -6.39 8.76 -13.73
N LYS A 93 -5.59 8.83 -12.65
CA LYS A 93 -4.13 8.60 -12.73
C LYS A 93 -3.80 7.18 -13.22
N GLN A 94 -4.52 6.17 -12.74
CA GLN A 94 -4.32 4.78 -13.19
C GLN A 94 -4.68 4.61 -14.67
N LEU A 95 -5.80 5.18 -15.12
CA LEU A 95 -6.20 5.13 -16.53
C LEU A 95 -5.19 5.84 -17.43
N THR A 96 -4.62 6.96 -16.99
CA THR A 96 -3.55 7.66 -17.72
C THR A 96 -2.29 6.81 -17.80
N ALA A 97 -1.89 6.16 -16.72
CA ALA A 97 -0.73 5.25 -16.73
C ALA A 97 -0.96 4.05 -17.66
N ILE A 98 -2.15 3.45 -17.65
CA ILE A 98 -2.54 2.37 -18.57
C ILE A 98 -2.40 2.83 -20.02
N GLN A 99 -2.87 4.03 -20.34
CA GLN A 99 -2.75 4.59 -21.70
C GLN A 99 -1.28 4.78 -22.11
N SER A 100 -0.45 5.33 -21.22
CA SER A 100 1.00 5.49 -21.51
C SER A 100 1.69 4.16 -21.79
N ILE A 101 1.41 3.13 -20.97
CA ILE A 101 1.99 1.79 -21.18
C ILE A 101 1.50 1.16 -22.49
N GLU A 102 0.23 1.37 -22.85
CA GLU A 102 -0.31 0.89 -24.12
C GLU A 102 0.38 1.56 -25.30
N ASP A 103 0.52 2.88 -25.28
CA ASP A 103 1.18 3.65 -26.33
C ASP A 103 2.64 3.22 -26.51
N GLU A 104 3.36 3.05 -25.40
CA GLU A 104 4.75 2.53 -25.42
C GLU A 104 4.83 1.09 -25.96
N THR A 105 3.86 0.24 -25.61
CA THR A 105 3.83 -1.16 -26.07
C THR A 105 3.54 -1.24 -27.57
N ARG A 106 2.60 -0.43 -28.06
CA ARG A 106 2.23 -0.38 -29.48
C ARG A 106 3.31 0.26 -30.35
N ALA A 107 4.18 1.11 -29.78
CA ALA A 107 5.29 1.73 -30.49
C ALA A 107 6.48 0.76 -30.72
N LYS A 108 6.48 -0.42 -30.11
CA LYS A 108 7.55 -1.43 -30.32
C LYS A 108 7.38 -2.10 -31.69
N GLU A 109 8.50 -2.51 -32.28
CA GLU A 109 8.53 -3.25 -33.55
C GLU A 109 7.71 -4.55 -33.49
N LYS A 110 7.68 -5.20 -32.31
CA LYS A 110 6.85 -6.35 -32.01
C LYS A 110 5.94 -6.04 -30.82
N VAL A 111 4.66 -5.92 -31.09
CA VAL A 111 3.65 -5.68 -30.07
C VAL A 111 3.42 -6.94 -29.23
N ASP A 112 3.41 -6.81 -27.91
CA ASP A 112 3.04 -7.89 -26.99
C ASP A 112 1.51 -7.83 -26.71
N GLU A 113 0.76 -8.66 -27.44
CA GLU A 113 -0.71 -8.73 -27.31
C GLU A 113 -1.15 -9.21 -25.92
N GLY A 114 -0.32 -9.95 -25.19
CA GLY A 114 -0.61 -10.35 -23.82
C GLY A 114 -0.58 -9.16 -22.86
N ILE A 115 0.30 -8.18 -23.07
CA ILE A 115 0.29 -6.92 -22.32
C ILE A 115 -0.95 -6.12 -22.67
N ILE A 116 -1.28 -5.96 -23.96
CA ILE A 116 -2.44 -5.21 -24.41
C ILE A 116 -3.73 -5.75 -23.77
N SER A 117 -3.94 -7.07 -23.81
CA SER A 117 -5.11 -7.70 -23.19
C SER A 117 -5.24 -7.38 -21.68
N ARG A 118 -4.13 -7.44 -20.93
CA ARG A 118 -4.13 -7.10 -19.49
C ARG A 118 -4.44 -5.63 -19.23
N LEU A 119 -4.00 -4.73 -20.11
CA LEU A 119 -4.31 -3.29 -20.01
C LEU A 119 -5.79 -3.03 -20.27
N GLU A 120 -6.43 -3.76 -21.20
CA GLU A 120 -7.87 -3.70 -21.47
C GLU A 120 -8.67 -4.20 -20.25
N ASP A 121 -8.28 -5.32 -19.64
CA ASP A 121 -8.89 -5.83 -18.42
C ASP A 121 -8.79 -4.81 -17.27
N ALA A 122 -7.62 -4.22 -17.08
CA ALA A 122 -7.40 -3.19 -16.07
C ALA A 122 -8.26 -1.93 -16.32
N ARG A 123 -8.36 -1.49 -17.58
CA ARG A 123 -9.21 -0.34 -17.98
C ARG A 123 -10.69 -0.63 -17.70
N THR A 124 -11.14 -1.84 -18.00
CA THR A 124 -12.50 -2.30 -17.71
C THR A 124 -12.79 -2.29 -16.21
N PHE A 125 -11.87 -2.80 -15.41
CA PHE A 125 -11.98 -2.81 -13.94
C PHE A 125 -12.08 -1.39 -13.37
N TYR A 126 -11.17 -0.49 -13.70
CA TYR A 126 -11.20 0.89 -13.21
C TYR A 126 -12.43 1.67 -13.72
N GLY A 127 -12.86 1.41 -14.95
CA GLY A 127 -14.09 1.99 -15.50
C GLY A 127 -15.35 1.53 -14.76
N ALA A 128 -15.40 0.29 -14.29
CA ALA A 128 -16.51 -0.22 -13.48
C ALA A 128 -16.54 0.44 -12.09
N ILE A 129 -15.38 0.60 -11.43
CA ILE A 129 -15.29 1.31 -10.14
C ILE A 129 -15.75 2.76 -10.31
N MET A 130 -15.28 3.47 -11.34
CA MET A 130 -15.67 4.87 -11.60
C MET A 130 -17.18 5.06 -11.74
N LYS A 131 -17.90 4.07 -12.28
CA LYS A 131 -19.37 4.10 -12.41
C LYS A 131 -20.12 3.79 -11.11
N SER A 132 -19.43 3.20 -10.13
CA SER A 132 -20.02 2.81 -8.85
C SER A 132 -19.83 3.86 -7.73
N ILE A 133 -19.04 4.90 -8.00
CA ILE A 133 -18.82 6.05 -7.13
C ILE A 133 -19.84 7.13 -7.44
#